data_8a4e513b1ac5174200e6c2246edf822a
#
_entry.id   8a4e513b1ac5174200e6c2246edf822a
#
_cell.length_a   1.000
_cell.length_b   1.000
_cell.length_c   1.000
_cell.angle_alpha   90.00
_cell.angle_beta   90.00
_cell.angle_gamma   90.00
#
_symmetry.space_group_name_H-M   'P 1'
#
loop_
_entity.id
_entity.type
_entity.pdbx_description
1 polymer ?
#
loop_
_entity_poly.entity_id
_entity_poly.type
_entity_poly.pdbx_seq_one_letter_code
_entity_poly.pdbx_strand_id
1 'polypeptide(L)'
;PMVYNDTVFLYTTHDEDDAEGFKMLDWLLYTSTDMVNWTDHGAVASLKSFDWVKRDNGAWAEQVIERNGKFYMYCPIHGNGIGVLVSDSPYGPFKDPLNKPLVWQKEHWYDIDPTVFIDDDGQAYMYWGNPNVYYVKLNEDMISYSGEIVQVENKPEHYQEGPWVYKRNGHY
;
A
#
# COMPACT_ATOMS: atom_id res chain seq x y z
N PRO A 1 4.14 8.35 1.24
CA PRO A 1 4.41 9.05 2.50
C PRO A 1 3.14 9.31 3.27
N MET A 2 3.25 9.42 4.61
CA MET A 2 2.16 9.78 5.51
C MET A 2 2.67 10.85 6.49
N VAL A 3 1.82 11.81 6.87
CA VAL A 3 2.15 12.77 7.93
C VAL A 3 1.28 12.44 9.14
N TYR A 4 1.94 12.26 10.29
CA TYR A 4 1.26 11.95 11.54
C TYR A 4 2.04 12.59 12.70
N ASN A 5 1.35 13.37 13.57
CA ASN A 5 1.95 14.08 14.71
C ASN A 5 3.24 14.86 14.32
N ASP A 6 3.13 15.75 13.32
CA ASP A 6 4.22 16.60 12.81
C ASP A 6 5.47 15.85 12.30
N THR A 7 5.33 14.56 12.04
CA THR A 7 6.38 13.71 11.50
C THR A 7 5.96 13.15 10.15
N VAL A 8 6.85 13.20 9.18
CA VAL A 8 6.71 12.55 7.88
C VAL A 8 7.22 11.12 8.02
N PHE A 9 6.38 10.16 7.67
CA PHE A 9 6.70 8.74 7.56
C PHE A 9 6.82 8.40 6.08
N LEU A 10 7.97 7.94 5.67
CA LEU A 10 8.26 7.48 4.32
C LEU A 10 8.52 5.98 4.36
N TYR A 11 7.53 5.22 3.93
CA TYR A 11 7.69 3.79 3.71
C TYR A 11 8.18 3.57 2.29
N THR A 12 9.07 2.63 2.09
CA THR A 12 9.71 2.37 0.79
C THR A 12 9.89 0.88 0.56
N THR A 13 9.90 0.51 -0.72
CA THR A 13 10.47 -0.77 -1.13
C THR A 13 11.99 -0.73 -1.01
N HIS A 14 12.60 -1.89 -1.08
CA HIS A 14 14.05 -2.05 -1.02
C HIS A 14 14.48 -3.16 -1.99
N ASP A 15 15.30 -2.81 -2.96
CA ASP A 15 15.99 -3.79 -3.80
C ASP A 15 17.26 -4.28 -3.09
N GLU A 16 17.48 -5.58 -3.03
CA GLU A 16 18.69 -6.16 -2.46
C GLU A 16 19.93 -5.75 -3.28
N ASP A 17 20.95 -5.24 -2.61
CA ASP A 17 22.13 -4.62 -3.22
C ASP A 17 22.87 -5.55 -4.20
N ASP A 18 22.91 -6.86 -3.94
CA ASP A 18 23.63 -7.85 -4.73
C ASP A 18 22.73 -8.61 -5.73
N ALA A 19 21.49 -8.14 -5.95
CA ALA A 19 20.54 -8.84 -6.82
C ALA A 19 20.78 -8.57 -8.30
N GLU A 20 20.59 -9.60 -9.12
CA GLU A 20 20.43 -9.45 -10.57
C GLU A 20 18.93 -9.22 -10.88
N GLY A 21 18.56 -7.99 -11.24
CA GLY A 21 17.17 -7.55 -11.44
C GLY A 21 16.47 -7.23 -10.11
N PHE A 22 15.15 -7.18 -10.12
CA PHE A 22 14.36 -6.82 -8.93
C PHE A 22 14.35 -7.96 -7.91
N LYS A 23 14.85 -7.69 -6.70
CA LYS A 23 14.80 -8.57 -5.55
C LYS A 23 14.36 -7.79 -4.32
N MET A 24 13.06 -7.78 -4.04
CA MET A 24 12.44 -6.99 -2.98
C MET A 24 11.79 -7.92 -1.98
N LEU A 25 12.26 -7.90 -0.74
CA LEU A 25 11.87 -8.82 0.33
C LEU A 25 11.05 -8.16 1.43
N ASP A 26 11.24 -6.86 1.61
CA ASP A 26 10.71 -6.11 2.75
C ASP A 26 10.38 -4.66 2.41
N TRP A 27 9.81 -3.97 3.40
CA TRP A 27 9.46 -2.57 3.36
C TRP A 27 10.12 -1.85 4.52
N LEU A 28 10.86 -0.78 4.18
CA LEU A 28 11.62 0.04 5.11
C LEU A 28 10.80 1.26 5.56
N LEU A 29 11.19 1.83 6.69
CA LEU A 29 10.63 3.08 7.19
C LEU A 29 11.72 4.11 7.44
N TYR A 30 11.49 5.30 6.93
CA TYR A 30 12.25 6.50 7.25
C TYR A 30 11.32 7.56 7.84
N THR A 31 11.79 8.34 8.82
CA THR A 31 11.02 9.45 9.39
C THR A 31 11.80 10.75 9.37
N SER A 32 11.07 11.86 9.24
CA SER A 32 11.63 13.20 9.29
C SER A 32 10.63 14.20 9.85
N THR A 33 11.12 15.21 10.57
CA THR A 33 10.33 16.37 11.01
C THR A 33 10.59 17.63 10.19
N ASP A 34 11.58 17.60 9.29
CA ASP A 34 12.00 18.74 8.48
C ASP A 34 12.16 18.41 6.99
N MET A 35 11.96 17.14 6.59
CA MET A 35 12.13 16.59 5.23
C MET A 35 13.57 16.72 4.67
N VAL A 36 14.52 17.03 5.52
CA VAL A 36 15.95 17.16 5.19
C VAL A 36 16.76 16.08 5.91
N ASN A 37 16.54 15.96 7.21
CA ASN A 37 17.21 14.98 8.05
C ASN A 37 16.27 13.80 8.28
N TRP A 38 16.71 12.60 7.90
CA TRP A 38 15.92 11.38 7.98
C TRP A 38 16.52 10.40 8.98
N THR A 39 15.64 9.77 9.75
CA THR A 39 15.99 8.64 10.61
C THR A 39 15.57 7.34 9.93
N ASP A 40 16.51 6.43 9.76
CA ASP A 40 16.29 5.09 9.26
C ASP A 40 15.85 4.17 10.41
N HIS A 41 14.71 3.49 10.23
CA HIS A 41 14.16 2.52 11.19
C HIS A 41 14.31 1.07 10.72
N GLY A 42 14.92 0.86 9.55
CA GLY A 42 15.04 -0.46 8.93
C GLY A 42 13.70 -1.02 8.44
N ALA A 43 13.64 -2.32 8.28
CA ALA A 43 12.45 -3.02 7.80
C ALA A 43 11.36 -3.08 8.89
N VAL A 44 10.16 -2.59 8.58
CA VAL A 44 8.98 -2.62 9.47
C VAL A 44 7.99 -3.70 9.10
N ALA A 45 8.08 -4.24 7.88
CA ALA A 45 7.32 -5.37 7.37
C ALA A 45 8.11 -6.09 6.27
N SER A 46 7.72 -7.30 5.94
CA SER A 46 8.35 -8.10 4.88
C SER A 46 7.35 -9.10 4.28
N LEU A 47 7.74 -9.81 3.23
CA LEU A 47 6.95 -10.94 2.70
C LEU A 47 6.65 -11.99 3.77
N LYS A 48 7.52 -12.14 4.78
CA LYS A 48 7.33 -13.06 5.91
C LYS A 48 6.26 -12.60 6.91
N SER A 49 5.77 -11.36 6.80
CA SER A 49 4.63 -10.87 7.58
C SER A 49 3.31 -11.52 7.16
N PHE A 50 3.30 -12.27 6.05
CA PHE A 50 2.15 -12.96 5.49
C PHE A 50 2.39 -14.46 5.42
N ASP A 51 1.73 -15.25 6.27
CA ASP A 51 1.88 -16.72 6.32
C ASP A 51 1.47 -17.42 5.02
N TRP A 52 0.57 -16.81 4.24
CA TRP A 52 0.09 -17.33 2.96
C TRP A 52 1.04 -17.06 1.78
N VAL A 53 1.99 -16.16 1.92
CA VAL A 53 3.00 -15.85 0.89
C VAL A 53 4.10 -16.91 0.93
N LYS A 54 4.34 -17.54 -0.23
CA LYS A 54 5.38 -18.55 -0.39
C LYS A 54 6.53 -18.10 -1.29
N ARG A 55 6.48 -16.84 -1.73
CA ARG A 55 7.51 -16.23 -2.57
C ARG A 55 8.62 -15.62 -1.73
N ASP A 56 9.79 -15.56 -2.32
CA ASP A 56 10.99 -14.94 -1.76
C ASP A 56 11.38 -13.65 -2.54
N ASN A 57 10.41 -13.04 -3.21
CA ASN A 57 10.58 -11.81 -3.97
C ASN A 57 9.21 -11.15 -4.25
N GLY A 58 9.21 -9.84 -4.49
CA GLY A 58 8.04 -9.10 -4.96
C GLY A 58 7.32 -8.27 -3.90
N ALA A 59 8.03 -7.79 -2.87
CA ALA A 59 7.55 -6.77 -1.94
C ALA A 59 7.60 -5.39 -2.62
N TRP A 60 6.54 -5.05 -3.39
CA TRP A 60 6.52 -3.86 -4.24
C TRP A 60 5.90 -2.65 -3.55
N ALA A 61 5.71 -1.55 -4.30
CA ALA A 61 5.32 -0.24 -3.78
C ALA A 61 4.03 -0.28 -2.94
N GLU A 62 4.17 -0.12 -1.65
CA GLU A 62 3.12 -0.11 -0.64
C GLU A 62 2.63 1.30 -0.32
N GLN A 63 1.51 1.39 0.39
CA GLN A 63 1.07 2.62 1.02
C GLN A 63 0.57 2.35 2.45
N VAL A 64 0.90 3.27 3.36
CA VAL A 64 0.36 3.29 4.72
C VAL A 64 -0.58 4.48 4.90
N ILE A 65 -1.72 4.23 5.55
CA ILE A 65 -2.68 5.26 5.95
C ILE A 65 -3.13 5.04 7.39
N GLU A 66 -3.39 6.13 8.11
CA GLU A 66 -3.96 6.10 9.45
C GLU A 66 -5.48 6.24 9.38
N ARG A 67 -6.20 5.47 10.21
CA ARG A 67 -7.62 5.67 10.51
C ARG A 67 -7.93 5.22 11.94
N ASN A 68 -8.53 6.11 12.73
CA ASN A 68 -9.00 5.83 14.08
C ASN A 68 -7.90 5.27 15.01
N GLY A 69 -6.69 5.80 14.92
CA GLY A 69 -5.54 5.40 15.74
C GLY A 69 -4.90 4.08 15.31
N LYS A 70 -5.29 3.52 14.17
CA LYS A 70 -4.66 2.34 13.57
C LYS A 70 -4.00 2.70 12.24
N PHE A 71 -2.95 1.96 11.92
CA PHE A 71 -2.16 2.13 10.71
C PHE A 71 -2.33 0.90 9.82
N TYR A 72 -2.74 1.14 8.59
CA TYR A 72 -3.03 0.11 7.59
C TYR A 72 -2.01 0.21 6.46
N MET A 73 -1.23 -0.86 6.27
CA MET A 73 -0.20 -0.94 5.23
C MET A 73 -0.69 -1.89 4.15
N TYR A 74 -0.95 -1.37 2.95
CA TYR A 74 -1.41 -2.13 1.80
C TYR A 74 -0.19 -2.53 0.98
N CYS A 75 0.08 -3.82 0.94
CA CYS A 75 1.31 -4.40 0.42
C CYS A 75 1.01 -5.21 -0.85
N PRO A 76 1.42 -4.72 -2.03
CA PRO A 76 1.34 -5.55 -3.23
C PRO A 76 2.44 -6.60 -3.20
N ILE A 77 2.07 -7.83 -3.54
CA ILE A 77 2.97 -8.96 -3.60
C ILE A 77 2.91 -9.52 -5.01
N HIS A 78 3.98 -9.38 -5.76
CA HIS A 78 4.01 -9.74 -7.18
C HIS A 78 3.34 -11.09 -7.46
N GLY A 79 2.28 -11.08 -8.28
CA GLY A 79 1.53 -12.27 -8.67
C GLY A 79 0.72 -12.94 -7.54
N ASN A 80 0.59 -12.30 -6.37
CA ASN A 80 -0.23 -12.75 -5.25
C ASN A 80 -1.27 -11.72 -4.78
N GLY A 81 -1.44 -10.62 -5.53
CA GLY A 81 -2.39 -9.56 -5.20
C GLY A 81 -1.87 -8.60 -4.14
N ILE A 82 -2.78 -7.94 -3.44
CA ILE A 82 -2.51 -6.93 -2.42
C ILE A 82 -2.94 -7.47 -1.06
N GLY A 83 -2.00 -7.61 -0.13
CA GLY A 83 -2.26 -7.88 1.28
C GLY A 83 -2.47 -6.59 2.07
N VAL A 84 -2.96 -6.72 3.30
CA VAL A 84 -3.05 -5.61 4.25
C VAL A 84 -2.47 -6.04 5.59
N LEU A 85 -1.62 -5.20 6.15
CA LEU A 85 -1.09 -5.35 7.50
C LEU A 85 -1.64 -4.23 8.38
N VAL A 86 -1.82 -4.49 9.68
CA VAL A 86 -2.37 -3.54 10.64
C VAL A 86 -1.44 -3.39 11.84
N SER A 87 -1.31 -2.16 12.34
CA SER A 87 -0.56 -1.85 13.56
C SER A 87 -1.27 -0.77 14.37
N ASP A 88 -1.02 -0.74 15.69
CA ASP A 88 -1.42 0.35 16.59
C ASP A 88 -0.37 1.49 16.63
N SER A 89 0.72 1.35 15.87
CA SER A 89 1.81 2.33 15.78
C SER A 89 2.29 2.48 14.34
N PRO A 90 2.66 3.71 13.89
CA PRO A 90 3.25 3.90 12.56
C PRO A 90 4.62 3.21 12.40
N TYR A 91 5.26 2.84 13.49
CA TYR A 91 6.53 2.09 13.50
C TYR A 91 6.34 0.58 13.47
N GLY A 92 5.10 0.09 13.46
CA GLY A 92 4.78 -1.32 13.62
C GLY A 92 4.76 -1.77 15.11
N PRO A 93 4.78 -3.10 15.41
CA PRO A 93 4.84 -4.18 14.42
C PRO A 93 3.55 -4.30 13.61
N PHE A 94 3.69 -4.45 12.31
CA PHE A 94 2.57 -4.68 11.41
C PHE A 94 2.23 -6.18 11.34
N LYS A 95 0.94 -6.52 11.41
CA LYS A 95 0.46 -7.91 11.43
C LYS A 95 -0.65 -8.11 10.40
N ASP A 96 -0.65 -9.28 9.77
CA ASP A 96 -1.71 -9.70 8.84
C ASP A 96 -2.97 -10.13 9.61
N PRO A 97 -4.11 -9.39 9.48
CA PRO A 97 -5.36 -9.73 10.15
C PRO A 97 -6.17 -10.76 9.36
N LEU A 98 -5.87 -11.01 8.07
CA LEU A 98 -6.72 -11.78 7.15
C LEU A 98 -6.20 -13.18 6.86
N ASN A 99 -4.90 -13.38 6.92
CA ASN A 99 -4.21 -14.59 6.45
C ASN A 99 -4.57 -14.97 5.00
N LYS A 100 -4.80 -13.94 4.17
CA LYS A 100 -5.09 -14.03 2.73
C LYS A 100 -4.95 -12.65 2.09
N PRO A 101 -4.83 -12.54 0.74
CA PRO A 101 -4.87 -11.24 0.10
C PRO A 101 -6.22 -10.54 0.33
N LEU A 102 -6.18 -9.22 0.47
CA LEU A 102 -7.37 -8.36 0.45
C LEU A 102 -7.98 -8.33 -0.96
N VAL A 103 -7.12 -8.14 -1.97
CA VAL A 103 -7.48 -8.18 -3.39
C VAL A 103 -6.53 -9.11 -4.12
N TRP A 104 -7.07 -9.94 -4.99
CA TRP A 104 -6.28 -10.75 -5.91
C TRP A 104 -7.09 -11.11 -7.17
N GLN A 105 -6.77 -10.45 -8.28
CA GLN A 105 -7.29 -10.77 -9.61
C GLN A 105 -6.34 -11.80 -10.24
N LYS A 106 -6.63 -13.08 -10.03
CA LYS A 106 -5.72 -14.22 -10.31
C LYS A 106 -5.32 -14.39 -11.78
N GLU A 107 -6.07 -13.76 -12.70
CA GLU A 107 -5.80 -13.84 -14.14
C GLU A 107 -4.56 -13.06 -14.58
N HIS A 108 -4.04 -12.16 -13.72
CA HIS A 108 -2.90 -11.31 -14.05
C HIS A 108 -2.09 -10.90 -12.81
N TRP A 109 -0.93 -10.28 -13.04
CA TRP A 109 -0.01 -9.83 -11.99
C TRP A 109 -0.21 -8.34 -11.60
N TYR A 110 -1.18 -7.67 -12.18
CA TYR A 110 -1.32 -6.20 -12.19
C TYR A 110 -1.92 -5.61 -10.89
N ASP A 111 -2.19 -6.42 -9.88
CA ASP A 111 -2.59 -5.92 -8.57
C ASP A 111 -1.37 -5.37 -7.84
N ILE A 112 -0.94 -4.16 -8.24
CA ILE A 112 0.25 -3.45 -7.73
C ILE A 112 -0.05 -1.99 -7.43
N ASP A 113 0.83 -1.33 -6.68
CA ASP A 113 0.85 0.09 -6.40
C ASP A 113 -0.48 0.61 -5.80
N PRO A 114 -0.94 0.03 -4.69
CA PRO A 114 -2.17 0.51 -4.06
C PRO A 114 -2.02 1.93 -3.53
N THR A 115 -3.05 2.75 -3.73
CA THR A 115 -3.24 4.02 -3.04
C THR A 115 -4.61 4.07 -2.38
N VAL A 116 -4.64 4.41 -1.09
CA VAL A 116 -5.88 4.54 -0.34
C VAL A 116 -6.16 6.00 -0.06
N PHE A 117 -7.36 6.40 -0.35
CA PHE A 117 -7.88 7.74 -0.15
C PHE A 117 -9.16 7.68 0.70
N ILE A 118 -9.24 8.50 1.75
CA ILE A 118 -10.45 8.67 2.57
C ILE A 118 -11.07 10.01 2.20
N ASP A 119 -12.30 10.00 1.67
CA ASP A 119 -13.00 11.20 1.26
C ASP A 119 -13.63 11.92 2.47
N ASP A 120 -14.13 13.14 2.27
CA ASP A 120 -14.70 14.02 3.30
C ASP A 120 -15.92 13.40 4.01
N ASP A 121 -16.63 12.48 3.35
CA ASP A 121 -17.74 11.73 3.92
C ASP A 121 -17.30 10.51 4.75
N GLY A 122 -15.98 10.27 4.83
CA GLY A 122 -15.39 9.13 5.55
C GLY A 122 -15.32 7.83 4.75
N GLN A 123 -15.81 7.82 3.50
CA GLN A 123 -15.67 6.65 2.64
C GLN A 123 -14.22 6.50 2.20
N ALA A 124 -13.63 5.33 2.47
CA ALA A 124 -12.31 4.97 1.98
C ALA A 124 -12.39 4.24 0.63
N TYR A 125 -11.47 4.57 -0.24
CA TYR A 125 -11.30 3.93 -1.55
C TYR A 125 -9.87 3.45 -1.69
N MET A 126 -9.67 2.26 -2.22
CA MET A 126 -8.35 1.78 -2.64
C MET A 126 -8.32 1.73 -4.18
N TYR A 127 -7.34 2.42 -4.76
CA TYR A 127 -7.04 2.40 -6.20
C TYR A 127 -5.73 1.67 -6.41
N TRP A 128 -5.56 0.97 -7.55
CA TRP A 128 -4.33 0.26 -7.90
C TRP A 128 -4.27 -0.09 -9.39
N GLY A 129 -3.15 -0.64 -9.83
CA GLY A 129 -3.04 -1.41 -11.06
C GLY A 129 -2.11 -0.88 -12.13
N ASN A 130 -1.84 -1.73 -13.12
CA ASN A 130 -0.98 -1.54 -14.30
C ASN A 130 -1.50 -2.39 -15.46
N PRO A 131 -1.67 -1.88 -16.67
CA PRO A 131 -1.73 -0.48 -17.06
C PRO A 131 -3.14 0.12 -16.88
N ASN A 132 -4.04 -0.62 -16.28
CA ASN A 132 -5.39 -0.18 -15.97
C ASN A 132 -5.47 0.26 -14.51
N VAL A 133 -6.38 1.18 -14.22
CA VAL A 133 -6.69 1.59 -12.87
C VAL A 133 -7.94 0.85 -12.41
N TYR A 134 -7.85 0.23 -11.25
CA TYR A 134 -8.98 -0.40 -10.57
C TYR A 134 -9.24 0.29 -9.24
N TYR A 135 -10.45 0.14 -8.72
CA TYR A 135 -10.74 0.55 -7.35
C TYR A 135 -11.82 -0.31 -6.70
N VAL A 136 -11.82 -0.25 -5.37
CA VAL A 136 -12.89 -0.77 -4.50
C VAL A 136 -13.24 0.27 -3.43
N LYS A 137 -14.46 0.15 -2.89
CA LYS A 137 -14.86 0.84 -1.67
C LYS A 137 -14.47 -0.01 -0.48
N LEU A 138 -13.51 0.45 0.33
CA LEU A 138 -13.18 -0.20 1.57
C LEU A 138 -14.30 -0.01 2.59
N ASN A 139 -14.54 -1.03 3.41
CA ASN A 139 -15.41 -0.94 4.56
C ASN A 139 -14.72 -0.15 5.70
N GLU A 140 -15.45 0.19 6.76
CA GLU A 140 -14.90 0.95 7.89
C GLU A 140 -13.72 0.26 8.59
N ASP A 141 -13.67 -1.07 8.51
CA ASP A 141 -12.59 -1.87 9.08
C ASP A 141 -11.26 -1.73 8.33
N MET A 142 -11.26 -1.12 7.14
CA MET A 142 -10.10 -0.91 6.26
C MET A 142 -9.40 -2.21 5.79
N ILE A 143 -9.93 -3.37 6.12
CA ILE A 143 -9.38 -4.70 5.80
C ILE A 143 -10.36 -5.57 5.02
N SER A 144 -11.47 -4.99 4.59
CA SER A 144 -12.45 -5.61 3.70
C SER A 144 -13.03 -4.56 2.75
N TYR A 145 -13.72 -5.01 1.71
CA TYR A 145 -14.40 -4.11 0.77
C TYR A 145 -15.78 -4.64 0.38
N SER A 146 -16.63 -3.75 -0.12
CA SER A 146 -17.99 -4.05 -0.57
C SER A 146 -18.14 -3.79 -2.06
N GLY A 147 -18.97 -4.61 -2.73
CA GLY A 147 -19.22 -4.53 -4.16
C GLY A 147 -18.16 -5.22 -5.00
N GLU A 148 -18.16 -4.90 -6.29
CA GLU A 148 -17.24 -5.47 -7.28
C GLU A 148 -15.98 -4.61 -7.42
N ILE A 149 -14.89 -5.22 -7.92
CA ILE A 149 -13.74 -4.48 -8.41
C ILE A 149 -14.14 -3.71 -9.66
N VAL A 150 -13.95 -2.41 -9.64
CA VAL A 150 -14.33 -1.53 -10.74
C VAL A 150 -13.09 -1.09 -11.49
N GLN A 151 -13.07 -1.28 -12.81
CA GLN A 151 -12.06 -0.69 -13.67
C GLN A 151 -12.46 0.76 -14.00
N VAL A 152 -11.53 1.69 -13.86
CA VAL A 152 -11.72 3.10 -14.25
C VAL A 152 -11.69 3.22 -15.76
N GLU A 153 -12.82 3.60 -16.38
CA GLU A 153 -12.93 3.69 -17.84
C GLU A 153 -12.11 4.85 -18.43
N ASN A 154 -12.14 6.01 -17.77
CA ASN A 154 -11.51 7.25 -18.24
C ASN A 154 -10.27 7.57 -17.40
N LYS A 155 -9.30 6.64 -17.39
CA LYS A 155 -8.00 6.89 -16.75
C LYS A 155 -7.22 8.00 -17.46
N PRO A 156 -6.28 8.68 -16.77
CA PRO A 156 -5.42 9.67 -17.41
C PRO A 156 -4.71 9.11 -18.65
N GLU A 157 -4.59 9.93 -19.70
CA GLU A 157 -3.79 9.58 -20.87
C GLU A 157 -2.34 9.31 -20.43
N HIS A 158 -1.73 8.28 -21.01
CA HIS A 158 -0.37 7.82 -20.66
C HIS A 158 -0.20 7.26 -19.22
N TYR A 159 -1.30 6.99 -18.50
CA TYR A 159 -1.18 6.27 -17.24
C TYR A 159 -0.58 4.89 -17.48
N GLN A 160 0.46 4.56 -16.70
CA GLN A 160 1.13 3.27 -16.71
C GLN A 160 0.90 2.52 -15.40
N GLU A 161 1.29 3.11 -14.26
CA GLU A 161 1.24 2.53 -12.93
C GLU A 161 1.37 3.61 -11.84
N GLY A 162 1.35 3.24 -10.56
CA GLY A 162 1.60 4.14 -9.45
C GLY A 162 0.52 5.21 -9.25
N PRO A 163 -0.78 4.86 -9.18
CA PRO A 163 -1.80 5.87 -8.93
C PRO A 163 -1.58 6.51 -7.54
N TRP A 164 -1.79 7.81 -7.47
CA TRP A 164 -1.81 8.54 -6.20
C TRP A 164 -3.00 9.48 -6.18
N VAL A 165 -3.99 9.16 -5.34
CA VAL A 165 -5.23 9.94 -5.25
C VAL A 165 -5.18 10.87 -4.05
N TYR A 166 -5.51 12.14 -4.29
CA TYR A 166 -5.68 13.14 -3.23
C TYR A 166 -6.74 14.16 -3.64
N LYS A 167 -7.27 14.88 -2.66
CA LYS A 167 -8.24 15.96 -2.88
C LYS A 167 -7.60 17.32 -2.59
N ARG A 168 -7.77 18.27 -3.48
CA ARG A 168 -7.31 19.66 -3.29
C ARG A 168 -8.33 20.63 -3.87
N ASN A 169 -8.80 21.60 -3.05
CA ASN A 169 -9.75 22.62 -3.47
C ASN A 169 -11.02 22.06 -4.13
N GLY A 170 -11.54 20.95 -3.63
CA GLY A 170 -12.73 20.29 -4.17
C GLY A 170 -12.53 19.49 -5.46
N HIS A 171 -11.29 19.29 -5.90
CA HIS A 171 -10.91 18.49 -7.07
C HIS A 171 -10.12 17.25 -6.62
N TYR A 172 -10.30 16.14 -7.35
CA TYR A 172 -9.56 14.90 -7.16
C TYR A 172 -8.47 14.78 -8.22
#